data_75bb99db128518e6a8c901ff9a0fe021
#
_entry.id   75bb99db128518e6a8c901ff9a0fe021
#
_cell.length_a   1.000
_cell.length_b   1.000
_cell.length_c   1.000
_cell.angle_alpha   90.00
_cell.angle_beta   90.00
_cell.angle_gamma   90.00
#
_symmetry.space_group_name_H-M   'P 1'
#
loop_
_entity.id
_entity.type
_entity.pdbx_description
1 polymer ?
#
loop_
_entity_poly.entity_id
_entity_poly.type
_entity_poly.pdbx_seq_one_letter_code
_entity_poly.pdbx_strand_id
1 'polypeptide(L)'
;LRKHTPIIKWAGGKTKLMPFLSKHFPHDKSRRWVEPFIGGGAVFLNMFATEALLADSNPDLINLYRNIQRNKPAFIREVQLLAERHFEEEDYYVLRNTFNSTSFDDAPLQRAAIFYAMNRLGYNGLCRYNLKRKFSVPWGKRYQFSLDIQKVDYLSFRLSSVELKTADFGQTLEFTGGGDQIYCDPPYDKISKTSFVSYDGIPFDKSAHVKLADMLVDANRKGASVAISNSMTPFTLELYEERGFDIHTHNAYRSVGSQSKSRKKEIEILAVLR
;
A
#
# COMPACT_ATOMS: atom_id res chain seq x y z
N LEU A 1 6.01 6.66 -20.92
CA LEU A 1 6.38 7.07 -19.56
C LEU A 1 7.08 5.91 -18.87
N ARG A 2 8.25 6.16 -18.24
CA ARG A 2 8.99 5.16 -17.48
C ARG A 2 8.14 4.76 -16.26
N LYS A 3 7.82 3.48 -16.10
CA LYS A 3 7.06 2.97 -14.96
C LYS A 3 7.98 2.86 -13.74
N HIS A 4 7.63 3.54 -12.68
CA HIS A 4 8.33 3.43 -11.40
C HIS A 4 7.69 2.32 -10.56
N THR A 5 8.54 1.46 -10.00
CA THR A 5 8.09 0.34 -9.16
C THR A 5 8.45 0.60 -7.70
N PRO A 6 7.59 0.18 -6.75
CA PRO A 6 7.87 0.31 -5.31
C PRO A 6 9.22 -0.29 -4.89
N ILE A 7 9.78 0.24 -3.81
CA ILE A 7 11.02 -0.29 -3.19
C ILE A 7 10.77 -1.58 -2.42
N ILE A 8 9.55 -1.79 -1.93
CA ILE A 8 9.12 -2.99 -1.22
C ILE A 8 8.12 -3.78 -2.07
N LYS A 9 8.03 -5.07 -1.79
CA LYS A 9 6.94 -5.89 -2.30
C LYS A 9 5.71 -5.66 -1.44
N TRP A 10 4.59 -5.41 -2.10
CA TRP A 10 3.30 -5.24 -1.44
C TRP A 10 2.23 -5.96 -2.23
N ALA A 11 1.36 -6.69 -1.55
CA ALA A 11 0.28 -7.40 -2.22
C ALA A 11 -0.69 -6.39 -2.85
N GLY A 12 -1.24 -6.71 -4.01
CA GLY A 12 -2.16 -5.82 -4.71
C GLY A 12 -1.51 -4.66 -5.48
N GLY A 13 -0.17 -4.66 -5.67
CA GLY A 13 0.53 -3.56 -6.35
C GLY A 13 -0.07 -3.15 -7.70
N LYS A 14 -0.43 -1.87 -7.87
CA LYS A 14 -1.21 -1.32 -8.98
C LYS A 14 -0.39 -0.79 -10.17
N THR A 15 0.91 -1.08 -10.25
CA THR A 15 1.76 -0.57 -11.35
C THR A 15 1.23 -0.94 -12.73
N LYS A 16 0.60 -2.10 -12.88
CA LYS A 16 -0.01 -2.54 -14.14
C LYS A 16 -1.33 -1.85 -14.44
N LEU A 17 -2.03 -1.37 -13.41
CA LEU A 17 -3.31 -0.67 -13.52
C LEU A 17 -3.14 0.79 -14.01
N MET A 18 -1.94 1.36 -13.91
CA MET A 18 -1.71 2.79 -14.19
C MET A 18 -2.27 3.29 -15.52
N PRO A 19 -2.13 2.59 -16.68
CA PRO A 19 -2.72 3.07 -17.92
C PRO A 19 -4.24 3.15 -17.87
N PHE A 20 -4.88 2.18 -17.20
CA PHE A 20 -6.33 2.14 -17.03
C PHE A 20 -6.80 3.22 -16.04
N LEU A 21 -6.12 3.35 -14.91
CA LEU A 21 -6.41 4.40 -13.93
C LEU A 21 -6.29 5.80 -14.55
N SER A 22 -5.19 6.09 -15.25
CA SER A 22 -4.98 7.40 -15.89
C SER A 22 -5.99 7.73 -16.97
N LYS A 23 -6.58 6.72 -17.62
CA LYS A 23 -7.63 6.90 -18.63
C LYS A 23 -8.96 7.32 -18.00
N HIS A 24 -9.34 6.66 -16.90
CA HIS A 24 -10.67 6.83 -16.29
C HIS A 24 -10.67 7.81 -15.11
N PHE A 25 -9.52 8.04 -14.50
CA PHE A 25 -9.31 8.99 -13.41
C PHE A 25 -8.00 9.76 -13.67
N PRO A 26 -7.98 10.66 -14.67
CA PRO A 26 -6.79 11.44 -15.00
C PRO A 26 -6.41 12.36 -13.83
N HIS A 27 -5.10 12.48 -13.57
CA HIS A 27 -4.61 13.32 -12.49
C HIS A 27 -4.76 14.80 -12.84
N ASP A 28 -5.42 15.53 -11.97
CA ASP A 28 -5.51 16.99 -11.97
C ASP A 28 -4.40 17.58 -11.10
N LYS A 29 -3.41 18.22 -11.74
CA LYS A 29 -2.24 18.79 -11.06
C LYS A 29 -2.56 19.97 -10.16
N SER A 30 -3.74 20.56 -10.28
CA SER A 30 -4.20 21.65 -9.42
C SER A 30 -4.76 21.16 -8.08
N ARG A 31 -4.95 19.84 -7.95
CA ARG A 31 -5.55 19.21 -6.77
C ARG A 31 -4.51 18.47 -5.95
N ARG A 32 -4.66 18.50 -4.62
CA ARG A 32 -3.89 17.66 -3.72
C ARG A 32 -4.27 16.19 -3.93
N TRP A 33 -3.27 15.33 -4.10
CA TRP A 33 -3.48 13.89 -4.21
C TRP A 33 -3.61 13.24 -2.83
N VAL A 34 -4.59 12.35 -2.65
CA VAL A 34 -4.82 11.65 -1.37
C VAL A 34 -4.93 10.15 -1.58
N GLU A 35 -4.09 9.38 -0.88
CA GLU A 35 -4.16 7.91 -0.80
C GLU A 35 -4.31 7.46 0.66
N PRO A 36 -5.53 7.08 1.12
CA PRO A 36 -5.74 6.53 2.47
C PRO A 36 -5.18 5.12 2.68
N PHE A 37 -4.81 4.43 1.60
CA PHE A 37 -4.25 3.07 1.57
C PHE A 37 -3.03 3.08 0.67
N ILE A 38 -1.93 3.74 1.12
CA ILE A 38 -0.74 3.92 0.27
C ILE A 38 -0.07 2.58 -0.08
N GLY A 39 -0.07 1.60 0.83
CA GLY A 39 0.57 0.32 0.63
C GLY A 39 1.99 0.47 0.08
N GLY A 40 2.32 -0.22 -1.01
CA GLY A 40 3.62 -0.10 -1.66
C GLY A 40 3.88 1.22 -2.39
N GLY A 41 2.91 2.13 -2.48
CA GLY A 41 3.04 3.43 -3.15
C GLY A 41 3.05 3.36 -4.68
N ALA A 42 2.53 2.28 -5.26
CA ALA A 42 2.61 2.06 -6.71
C ALA A 42 1.89 3.13 -7.53
N VAL A 43 0.76 3.64 -7.05
CA VAL A 43 -0.02 4.68 -7.74
C VAL A 43 0.66 6.03 -7.54
N PHE A 44 0.94 6.43 -6.31
CA PHE A 44 1.63 7.68 -5.99
C PHE A 44 2.93 7.86 -6.77
N LEU A 45 3.78 6.83 -6.87
CA LEU A 45 5.05 6.88 -7.61
C LEU A 45 4.87 7.20 -9.10
N ASN A 46 3.72 6.92 -9.67
CA ASN A 46 3.42 7.10 -11.09
C ASN A 46 2.43 8.25 -11.36
N MET A 47 1.90 8.89 -10.32
CA MET A 47 1.12 10.13 -10.42
C MET A 47 2.04 11.35 -10.18
N PHE A 48 1.81 12.46 -10.88
CA PHE A 48 2.67 13.66 -10.82
C PHE A 48 2.08 14.74 -9.89
N ALA A 49 1.59 14.30 -8.72
CA ALA A 49 1.10 15.25 -7.72
C ALA A 49 2.25 16.10 -7.15
N THR A 50 2.01 17.40 -7.02
CA THR A 50 2.92 18.36 -6.37
C THR A 50 2.74 18.34 -4.85
N GLU A 51 1.51 18.12 -4.39
CA GLU A 51 1.15 17.95 -2.99
C GLU A 51 0.37 16.65 -2.80
N ALA A 52 0.66 15.93 -1.74
CA ALA A 52 -0.07 14.70 -1.43
C ALA A 52 -0.21 14.46 0.08
N LEU A 53 -1.32 13.82 0.43
CA LEU A 53 -1.55 13.19 1.73
C LEU A 53 -1.57 11.67 1.52
N LEU A 54 -0.59 10.98 2.08
CA LEU A 54 -0.48 9.53 1.99
C LEU A 54 -0.62 8.90 3.38
N ALA A 55 -1.54 7.99 3.52
CA ALA A 55 -1.81 7.33 4.78
C ALA A 55 -1.87 5.80 4.64
N ASP A 56 -1.62 5.12 5.73
CA ASP A 56 -1.83 3.69 5.90
C ASP A 56 -2.00 3.39 7.39
N SER A 57 -2.81 2.39 7.72
CA SER A 57 -2.97 1.94 9.10
C SER A 57 -1.73 1.20 9.62
N ASN A 58 -0.85 0.76 8.73
CA ASN A 58 0.38 0.07 9.07
C ASN A 58 1.49 1.05 9.49
N PRO A 59 1.83 1.14 10.79
CA PRO A 59 2.81 2.09 11.28
C PRO A 59 4.25 1.78 10.80
N ASP A 60 4.59 0.51 10.55
CA ASP A 60 5.92 0.12 10.04
C ASP A 60 6.14 0.60 8.62
N LEU A 61 5.09 0.56 7.81
CA LEU A 61 5.13 1.07 6.45
C LEU A 61 5.34 2.59 6.42
N ILE A 62 4.57 3.31 7.23
CA ILE A 62 4.70 4.77 7.30
C ILE A 62 6.04 5.17 7.94
N ASN A 63 6.55 4.42 8.92
CA ASN A 63 7.87 4.63 9.48
C ASN A 63 8.98 4.45 8.42
N LEU A 64 8.87 3.44 7.55
CA LEU A 64 9.78 3.25 6.42
C LEU A 64 9.80 4.49 5.52
N TYR A 65 8.63 4.98 5.12
CA TYR A 65 8.53 6.15 4.24
C TYR A 65 9.03 7.42 4.92
N ARG A 66 8.74 7.65 6.21
CA ARG A 66 9.25 8.79 6.98
C ARG A 66 10.78 8.79 7.08
N ASN A 67 11.41 7.63 7.27
CA ASN A 67 12.87 7.54 7.31
C ASN A 67 13.50 7.82 5.93
N ILE A 68 12.89 7.38 4.85
CA ILE A 68 13.34 7.71 3.49
C ILE A 68 13.13 9.19 3.19
N GLN A 69 12.04 9.79 3.64
CA GLN A 69 11.74 11.21 3.48
C GLN A 69 12.74 12.10 4.22
N ARG A 70 13.02 11.78 5.50
CA ARG A 70 13.72 12.67 6.43
C ARG A 70 15.18 12.32 6.67
N ASN A 71 15.53 11.04 6.59
CA ASN A 71 16.82 10.47 6.97
C ASN A 71 17.39 9.53 5.92
N LYS A 72 17.18 9.84 4.62
CA LYS A 72 17.58 8.97 3.52
C LYS A 72 19.01 8.42 3.64
N PRO A 73 20.06 9.24 3.89
CA PRO A 73 21.43 8.74 3.96
C PRO A 73 21.63 7.72 5.10
N ALA A 74 21.02 7.97 6.25
CA ALA A 74 21.09 7.07 7.38
C ALA A 74 20.32 5.77 7.11
N PHE A 75 19.14 5.86 6.49
CA PHE A 75 18.36 4.68 6.09
C PHE A 75 19.14 3.80 5.11
N ILE A 76 19.76 4.40 4.10
CA ILE A 76 20.58 3.66 3.12
C ILE A 76 21.71 2.93 3.84
N ARG A 77 22.44 3.60 4.73
CA ARG A 77 23.56 3.01 5.48
C ARG A 77 23.10 1.83 6.34
N GLU A 78 22.02 1.97 7.12
CA GLU A 78 21.50 0.89 7.95
C GLU A 78 21.07 -0.33 7.13
N VAL A 79 20.42 -0.09 5.99
CA VAL A 79 20.00 -1.20 5.11
C VAL A 79 21.21 -1.86 4.43
N GLN A 80 22.23 -1.09 4.04
CA GLN A 80 23.46 -1.65 3.45
C GLN A 80 24.22 -2.55 4.44
N LEU A 81 24.35 -2.13 5.71
CA LEU A 81 24.95 -2.95 6.76
C LEU A 81 24.22 -4.31 6.94
N LEU A 82 22.90 -4.32 6.81
CA LEU A 82 22.14 -5.56 6.80
C LEU A 82 22.33 -6.36 5.50
N ALA A 83 22.43 -5.70 4.35
CA ALA A 83 22.55 -6.34 3.05
C ALA A 83 23.93 -7.00 2.81
N GLU A 84 24.96 -6.56 3.53
CA GLU A 84 26.30 -7.18 3.51
C GLU A 84 26.35 -8.55 4.23
N ARG A 85 25.34 -8.86 5.04
CA ARG A 85 25.25 -10.11 5.77
C ARG A 85 24.73 -11.25 4.89
N HIS A 86 25.18 -12.45 5.18
CA HIS A 86 24.54 -13.69 4.73
C HIS A 86 23.50 -14.10 5.77
N PHE A 87 22.33 -14.54 5.33
CA PHE A 87 21.22 -14.92 6.20
C PHE A 87 20.88 -16.41 5.98
N GLU A 88 20.98 -17.16 7.04
CA GLU A 88 20.34 -18.46 7.16
C GLU A 88 18.95 -18.33 7.81
N GLU A 89 18.24 -19.43 7.94
CA GLU A 89 16.90 -19.43 8.52
C GLU A 89 16.89 -18.87 9.95
N GLU A 90 17.87 -19.26 10.75
CA GLU A 90 18.02 -18.81 12.14
C GLU A 90 18.27 -17.30 12.22
N ASP A 91 19.14 -16.76 11.37
CA ASP A 91 19.43 -15.32 11.29
C ASP A 91 18.17 -14.51 10.96
N TYR A 92 17.36 -15.01 10.04
CA TYR A 92 16.08 -14.37 9.71
C TYR A 92 15.13 -14.34 10.91
N TYR A 93 15.04 -15.43 11.67
CA TYR A 93 14.18 -15.44 12.85
C TYR A 93 14.73 -14.58 13.99
N VAL A 94 16.04 -14.48 14.17
CA VAL A 94 16.67 -13.51 15.09
C VAL A 94 16.30 -12.09 14.68
N LEU A 95 16.45 -11.75 13.39
CA LEU A 95 16.09 -10.43 12.86
C LEU A 95 14.60 -10.12 13.09
N ARG A 96 13.70 -11.08 12.85
CA ARG A 96 12.26 -10.94 13.07
C ARG A 96 11.92 -10.77 14.55
N ASN A 97 12.60 -11.46 15.44
CA ASN A 97 12.42 -11.30 16.88
C ASN A 97 12.89 -9.93 17.36
N THR A 98 14.04 -9.47 16.86
CA THR A 98 14.53 -8.09 17.10
C THR A 98 13.48 -7.07 16.64
N PHE A 99 12.96 -7.18 15.43
CA PHE A 99 11.91 -6.31 14.94
C PHE A 99 10.68 -6.30 15.88
N ASN A 100 10.24 -7.48 16.29
CA ASN A 100 9.06 -7.65 17.13
C ASN A 100 9.25 -7.14 18.58
N SER A 101 10.48 -6.92 19.02
CA SER A 101 10.83 -6.38 20.34
C SER A 101 11.27 -4.90 20.31
N THR A 102 11.65 -4.37 19.15
CA THR A 102 12.06 -2.95 19.01
C THR A 102 10.83 -2.05 18.97
N SER A 103 10.80 -1.00 19.78
CA SER A 103 9.73 0.00 19.73
C SER A 103 9.98 1.04 18.62
N PHE A 104 8.93 1.76 18.25
CA PHE A 104 9.06 2.89 17.31
C PHE A 104 9.77 4.08 17.93
N ASP A 105 9.57 4.29 19.23
CA ASP A 105 10.10 5.46 19.94
C ASP A 105 11.61 5.33 20.17
N ASP A 106 12.09 4.11 20.44
CA ASP A 106 13.49 3.87 20.77
C ASP A 106 14.39 3.82 19.52
N ALA A 107 13.96 3.18 18.43
CA ALA A 107 14.82 2.96 17.29
C ALA A 107 14.05 2.96 15.94
N PRO A 108 13.42 4.08 15.55
CA PRO A 108 12.57 4.13 14.35
C PRO A 108 13.36 3.85 13.05
N LEU A 109 14.61 4.31 12.97
CA LEU A 109 15.46 4.08 11.80
C LEU A 109 15.86 2.62 11.66
N GLN A 110 16.35 1.99 12.74
CA GLN A 110 16.72 0.57 12.74
C GLN A 110 15.49 -0.29 12.43
N ARG A 111 14.34 0.02 13.01
CA ARG A 111 13.07 -0.67 12.74
C ARG A 111 12.67 -0.58 11.26
N ALA A 112 12.83 0.58 10.61
CA ALA A 112 12.58 0.76 9.19
C ALA A 112 13.52 -0.07 8.31
N ALA A 113 14.82 -0.12 8.65
CA ALA A 113 15.81 -0.93 7.93
C ALA A 113 15.52 -2.42 8.06
N ILE A 114 15.18 -2.90 9.26
CA ILE A 114 14.81 -4.30 9.50
C ILE A 114 13.50 -4.63 8.76
N PHE A 115 12.49 -3.76 8.77
CA PHE A 115 11.25 -3.96 8.03
C PHE A 115 11.50 -4.16 6.53
N TYR A 116 12.37 -3.32 5.94
CA TYR A 116 12.80 -3.49 4.55
C TYR A 116 13.50 -4.84 4.32
N ALA A 117 14.47 -5.20 5.17
CA ALA A 117 15.18 -6.47 5.07
C ALA A 117 14.24 -7.68 5.16
N MET A 118 13.31 -7.69 6.11
CA MET A 118 12.32 -8.75 6.25
C MET A 118 11.38 -8.86 5.06
N ASN A 119 10.99 -7.74 4.44
CA ASN A 119 10.21 -7.76 3.20
C ASN A 119 11.00 -8.40 2.04
N ARG A 120 12.32 -8.25 2.02
CA ARG A 120 13.19 -8.83 0.98
C ARG A 120 13.52 -10.30 1.23
N LEU A 121 13.74 -10.70 2.48
CA LEU A 121 14.12 -12.04 2.91
C LEU A 121 12.92 -12.96 3.17
N GLY A 122 11.80 -12.39 3.59
CA GLY A 122 10.59 -13.13 3.94
C GLY A 122 9.89 -13.76 2.75
N TYR A 123 9.06 -14.76 3.02
CA TYR A 123 8.33 -15.54 2.04
C TYR A 123 7.48 -14.64 1.12
N ASN A 124 7.75 -14.69 -0.17
CA ASN A 124 7.12 -13.90 -1.22
C ASN A 124 7.13 -12.37 -1.02
N GLY A 125 7.88 -11.85 -0.03
CA GLY A 125 7.87 -10.44 0.32
C GLY A 125 6.53 -9.98 0.91
N LEU A 126 5.83 -10.89 1.57
CA LEU A 126 4.58 -10.56 2.26
C LEU A 126 4.85 -9.65 3.45
N CYS A 127 3.85 -8.86 3.81
CA CYS A 127 3.78 -8.14 5.07
C CYS A 127 2.53 -8.64 5.81
N ARG A 128 2.73 -9.30 6.92
CA ARG A 128 1.63 -9.89 7.70
C ARG A 128 1.94 -9.89 9.18
N TYR A 129 0.96 -9.47 9.96
CA TYR A 129 0.99 -9.49 11.42
C TYR A 129 -0.02 -10.50 11.95
N ASN A 130 0.27 -11.07 13.12
CA ASN A 130 -0.68 -11.90 13.83
C ASN A 130 -1.61 -11.03 14.72
N LEU A 131 -2.58 -11.67 15.39
CA LEU A 131 -3.52 -10.97 16.28
C LEU A 131 -2.84 -10.22 17.44
N LYS A 132 -1.59 -10.57 17.81
CA LYS A 132 -0.78 -9.85 18.80
C LYS A 132 0.05 -8.72 18.17
N ARG A 133 -0.27 -8.33 16.92
CA ARG A 133 0.46 -7.31 16.14
C ARG A 133 1.97 -7.58 15.99
N LYS A 134 2.38 -8.86 16.01
CA LYS A 134 3.76 -9.27 15.75
C LYS A 134 3.90 -9.69 14.29
N PHE A 135 4.96 -9.24 13.64
CA PHE A 135 5.30 -9.66 12.28
C PHE A 135 5.50 -11.17 12.23
N SER A 136 4.80 -11.86 11.32
CA SER A 136 4.63 -13.32 11.36
C SER A 136 4.99 -14.03 10.07
N VAL A 137 5.54 -13.32 9.09
CA VAL A 137 5.95 -13.93 7.81
C VAL A 137 7.12 -14.88 8.04
N PRO A 138 7.08 -16.11 7.49
CA PRO A 138 8.20 -17.05 7.60
C PRO A 138 9.35 -16.67 6.65
N TRP A 139 10.50 -17.27 6.85
CA TRP A 139 11.66 -17.13 5.97
C TRP A 139 11.33 -17.53 4.53
N GLY A 140 11.81 -16.75 3.57
CA GLY A 140 11.58 -16.94 2.15
C GLY A 140 12.65 -17.74 1.42
N LYS A 141 13.57 -18.40 2.17
CA LYS A 141 14.73 -19.12 1.64
C LYS A 141 15.62 -18.22 0.76
N ARG A 142 15.86 -17.01 1.23
CA ARG A 142 16.71 -16.00 0.59
C ARG A 142 17.85 -15.65 1.52
N TYR A 143 19.06 -15.88 1.04
CA TYR A 143 20.30 -15.73 1.81
C TYR A 143 20.84 -14.30 1.78
N GLN A 144 20.45 -13.53 0.78
CA GLN A 144 20.91 -12.14 0.58
C GLN A 144 19.81 -11.28 -0.03
N PHE A 145 19.97 -9.98 0.10
CA PHE A 145 19.14 -8.98 -0.56
C PHE A 145 19.96 -7.75 -0.93
N SER A 146 19.44 -6.87 -1.75
CA SER A 146 20.06 -5.61 -2.11
C SER A 146 19.10 -4.46 -1.98
N LEU A 147 19.63 -3.25 -1.80
CA LEU A 147 18.88 -2.00 -1.85
C LEU A 147 19.10 -1.34 -3.22
N ASP A 148 18.03 -1.07 -3.93
CA ASP A 148 18.06 -0.29 -5.16
C ASP A 148 18.08 1.21 -4.80
N ILE A 149 19.29 1.79 -4.77
CA ILE A 149 19.52 3.18 -4.39
C ILE A 149 18.74 4.14 -5.30
N GLN A 150 18.67 3.88 -6.61
CA GLN A 150 17.96 4.73 -7.55
C GLN A 150 16.47 4.81 -7.22
N LYS A 151 15.86 3.70 -6.78
CA LYS A 151 14.47 3.70 -6.33
C LYS A 151 14.28 4.45 -5.03
N VAL A 152 15.23 4.35 -4.10
CA VAL A 152 15.19 5.11 -2.84
C VAL A 152 15.32 6.60 -3.12
N ASP A 153 16.24 7.01 -4.00
CA ASP A 153 16.41 8.41 -4.40
C ASP A 153 15.15 8.97 -5.06
N TYR A 154 14.56 8.22 -5.98
CA TYR A 154 13.32 8.64 -6.63
C TYR A 154 12.17 8.74 -5.63
N LEU A 155 11.99 7.75 -4.75
CA LEU A 155 10.97 7.78 -3.72
C LEU A 155 11.18 8.95 -2.75
N SER A 156 12.41 9.19 -2.29
CA SER A 156 12.74 10.33 -1.42
C SER A 156 12.40 11.67 -2.08
N PHE A 157 12.75 11.82 -3.37
CA PHE A 157 12.39 13.00 -4.15
C PHE A 157 10.85 13.17 -4.22
N ARG A 158 10.11 12.09 -4.50
CA ARG A 158 8.66 12.13 -4.58
C ARG A 158 8.00 12.45 -3.23
N LEU A 159 8.59 12.01 -2.13
CA LEU A 159 8.08 12.26 -0.77
C LEU A 159 8.38 13.67 -0.23
N SER A 160 9.17 14.51 -0.91
CA SER A 160 9.64 15.81 -0.38
C SER A 160 8.51 16.78 -0.02
N SER A 161 7.38 16.74 -0.75
CA SER A 161 6.21 17.61 -0.54
C SER A 161 4.97 16.81 -0.10
N VAL A 162 5.18 15.72 0.64
CA VAL A 162 4.13 14.79 1.02
C VAL A 162 3.92 14.79 2.52
N GLU A 163 2.66 14.86 2.94
CA GLU A 163 2.24 14.57 4.30
C GLU A 163 2.05 13.05 4.46
N LEU A 164 2.75 12.44 5.45
CA LEU A 164 2.66 11.01 5.76
C LEU A 164 1.92 10.81 7.08
N LYS A 165 0.82 10.06 7.07
CA LYS A 165 0.03 9.76 8.28
C LYS A 165 -0.05 8.25 8.55
N THR A 166 0.20 7.87 9.79
CA THR A 166 -0.26 6.57 10.31
C THR A 166 -1.70 6.77 10.77
N ALA A 167 -2.65 6.39 9.93
CA ALA A 167 -4.07 6.63 10.18
C ALA A 167 -4.90 5.59 9.43
N ASP A 168 -6.09 5.28 9.93
CA ASP A 168 -7.09 4.57 9.14
C ASP A 168 -7.72 5.48 8.07
N PHE A 169 -8.48 4.86 7.16
CA PHE A 169 -9.12 5.61 6.08
C PHE A 169 -10.14 6.64 6.60
N GLY A 170 -10.83 6.34 7.71
CA GLY A 170 -11.80 7.24 8.32
C GLY A 170 -11.14 8.52 8.78
N GLN A 171 -10.09 8.39 9.59
CA GLN A 171 -9.28 9.52 10.05
C GLN A 171 -8.65 10.31 8.90
N THR A 172 -8.25 9.62 7.82
CA THR A 172 -7.66 10.29 6.65
C THR A 172 -8.69 11.09 5.87
N LEU A 173 -9.89 10.53 5.66
CA LEU A 173 -10.94 11.15 4.85
C LEU A 173 -11.69 12.26 5.57
N GLU A 174 -11.65 12.34 6.90
CA GLU A 174 -12.25 13.46 7.66
C GLU A 174 -11.73 14.83 7.22
N PHE A 175 -10.48 14.90 6.77
CA PHE A 175 -9.81 16.13 6.35
C PHE A 175 -9.79 16.34 4.83
N THR A 176 -10.65 15.64 4.08
CA THR A 176 -10.72 15.75 2.63
C THR A 176 -11.96 16.49 2.16
N GLY A 177 -11.86 17.12 0.98
CA GLY A 177 -12.96 17.87 0.39
C GLY A 177 -12.59 18.59 -0.90
N GLY A 178 -13.12 19.78 -1.09
CA GLY A 178 -12.84 20.59 -2.27
C GLY A 178 -11.34 20.82 -2.47
N GLY A 179 -10.83 20.58 -3.69
CA GLY A 179 -9.41 20.68 -3.99
C GLY A 179 -8.63 19.36 -3.85
N ASP A 180 -9.26 18.28 -3.41
CA ASP A 180 -8.65 16.97 -3.30
C ASP A 180 -9.00 16.05 -4.47
N GLN A 181 -8.06 15.18 -4.82
CA GLN A 181 -8.24 14.05 -5.69
C GLN A 181 -7.84 12.77 -4.95
N ILE A 182 -8.82 11.91 -4.65
CA ILE A 182 -8.70 10.80 -3.73
C ILE A 182 -8.69 9.49 -4.50
N TYR A 183 -7.67 8.66 -4.28
CA TYR A 183 -7.62 7.29 -4.79
C TYR A 183 -7.56 6.29 -3.64
N CYS A 184 -8.48 5.33 -3.63
CA CYS A 184 -8.55 4.27 -2.63
C CYS A 184 -8.28 2.91 -3.24
N ASP A 185 -7.37 2.16 -2.61
CA ASP A 185 -7.08 0.76 -2.89
C ASP A 185 -7.19 -0.07 -1.60
N PRO A 186 -8.41 -0.23 -1.06
CA PRO A 186 -8.63 -0.94 0.18
C PRO A 186 -8.35 -2.44 0.01
N PRO A 187 -8.25 -3.22 1.09
CA PRO A 187 -8.35 -4.67 1.00
C PRO A 187 -9.63 -5.07 0.25
N TYR A 188 -9.47 -5.89 -0.81
CA TYR A 188 -10.58 -6.21 -1.72
C TYR A 188 -11.63 -7.13 -1.09
N ASP A 189 -12.89 -6.96 -1.50
CA ASP A 189 -13.95 -7.91 -1.17
C ASP A 189 -13.61 -9.30 -1.73
N LYS A 190 -13.99 -10.31 -0.98
CA LYS A 190 -13.58 -11.70 -1.25
C LYS A 190 -14.51 -12.35 -2.27
N ILE A 191 -13.93 -12.82 -3.36
CA ILE A 191 -14.61 -13.69 -4.33
C ILE A 191 -14.82 -15.11 -3.75
N SER A 192 -14.02 -15.53 -2.73
CA SER A 192 -14.14 -16.83 -2.08
C SER A 192 -13.93 -16.76 -0.57
N LYS A 193 -14.62 -17.65 0.19
CA LYS A 193 -14.58 -17.72 1.66
C LYS A 193 -13.19 -18.03 2.25
N THR A 194 -12.22 -18.45 1.45
CA THR A 194 -10.88 -18.88 1.90
C THR A 194 -9.80 -17.81 1.79
N SER A 195 -10.10 -16.62 1.28
CA SER A 195 -9.12 -15.55 1.15
C SER A 195 -8.97 -14.80 2.47
N PHE A 196 -7.76 -14.81 3.04
CA PHE A 196 -7.42 -14.07 4.25
C PHE A 196 -6.98 -12.65 3.86
N VAL A 197 -7.65 -11.62 4.35
CA VAL A 197 -7.21 -10.23 4.15
C VAL A 197 -7.24 -9.50 5.47
N SER A 198 -6.09 -9.45 6.11
CA SER A 198 -5.82 -8.54 7.22
C SER A 198 -4.33 -8.20 7.16
N TYR A 199 -4.00 -6.92 6.95
CA TYR A 199 -2.60 -6.45 6.94
C TYR A 199 -2.13 -6.04 8.34
N ASP A 200 -3.06 -5.66 9.22
CA ASP A 200 -2.82 -5.19 10.59
C ASP A 200 -3.53 -6.02 11.68
N GLY A 201 -4.13 -7.15 11.30
CA GLY A 201 -4.88 -8.01 12.20
C GLY A 201 -6.36 -7.62 12.35
N ILE A 202 -6.82 -6.52 11.76
CA ILE A 202 -8.23 -6.10 11.76
C ILE A 202 -8.85 -6.49 10.41
N PRO A 203 -9.93 -7.28 10.37
CA PRO A 203 -10.59 -7.61 9.13
C PRO A 203 -11.21 -6.38 8.47
N PHE A 204 -10.98 -6.21 7.17
CA PHE A 204 -11.71 -5.24 6.35
C PHE A 204 -12.95 -5.93 5.80
N ASP A 205 -14.05 -5.81 6.52
CA ASP A 205 -15.30 -6.49 6.24
C ASP A 205 -16.26 -5.65 5.36
N LYS A 206 -17.45 -6.16 5.11
CA LYS A 206 -18.46 -5.46 4.32
C LYS A 206 -18.87 -4.12 4.95
N SER A 207 -18.92 -4.03 6.27
CA SER A 207 -19.27 -2.78 6.96
C SER A 207 -18.21 -1.72 6.76
N ALA A 208 -16.93 -2.09 6.73
CA ALA A 208 -15.83 -1.20 6.39
C ALA A 208 -15.90 -0.71 4.93
N HIS A 209 -16.29 -1.59 3.98
CA HIS A 209 -16.52 -1.19 2.59
C HIS A 209 -17.67 -0.18 2.45
N VAL A 210 -18.80 -0.41 3.15
CA VAL A 210 -19.93 0.51 3.18
C VAL A 210 -19.50 1.87 3.75
N LYS A 211 -18.86 1.87 4.93
CA LYS A 211 -18.37 3.09 5.56
C LYS A 211 -17.43 3.88 4.63
N LEU A 212 -16.48 3.17 3.99
CA LEU A 212 -15.56 3.81 3.04
C LEU A 212 -16.31 4.44 1.86
N ALA A 213 -17.25 3.72 1.26
CA ALA A 213 -18.03 4.24 0.13
C ALA A 213 -18.84 5.48 0.52
N ASP A 214 -19.50 5.46 1.69
CA ASP A 214 -20.26 6.61 2.22
C ASP A 214 -19.36 7.85 2.45
N MET A 215 -18.18 7.65 3.05
CA MET A 215 -17.21 8.73 3.25
C MET A 215 -16.67 9.30 1.93
N LEU A 216 -16.49 8.47 0.90
CA LEU A 216 -16.08 8.94 -0.43
C LEU A 216 -17.19 9.76 -1.12
N VAL A 217 -18.44 9.36 -0.96
CA VAL A 217 -19.60 10.18 -1.43
C VAL A 217 -19.62 11.53 -0.72
N ASP A 218 -19.41 11.56 0.60
CA ASP A 218 -19.38 12.80 1.37
C ASP A 218 -18.19 13.69 0.98
N ALA A 219 -17.00 13.13 0.73
CA ALA A 219 -15.87 13.88 0.20
C ALA A 219 -16.17 14.45 -1.20
N ASN A 220 -16.84 13.68 -2.06
CA ASN A 220 -17.26 14.15 -3.38
C ASN A 220 -18.29 15.29 -3.30
N ARG A 221 -19.28 15.18 -2.40
CA ARG A 221 -20.24 16.29 -2.14
C ARG A 221 -19.56 17.58 -1.68
N LYS A 222 -18.42 17.48 -1.02
CA LYS A 222 -17.56 18.60 -0.63
C LYS A 222 -16.65 19.10 -1.76
N GLY A 223 -16.73 18.49 -2.96
CA GLY A 223 -16.00 18.89 -4.16
C GLY A 223 -14.72 18.10 -4.46
N ALA A 224 -14.43 17.03 -3.73
CA ALA A 224 -13.36 16.13 -4.10
C ALA A 224 -13.72 15.27 -5.33
N SER A 225 -12.74 14.94 -6.17
CA SER A 225 -12.86 13.83 -7.14
C SER A 225 -12.38 12.57 -6.49
N VAL A 226 -13.09 11.45 -6.64
CA VAL A 226 -12.73 10.20 -5.98
C VAL A 226 -12.71 9.02 -6.93
N ALA A 227 -11.80 8.08 -6.70
CA ALA A 227 -11.77 6.78 -7.35
C ALA A 227 -11.44 5.68 -6.34
N ILE A 228 -12.06 4.53 -6.50
CA ILE A 228 -11.82 3.35 -5.67
C ILE A 228 -11.69 2.11 -6.53
N SER A 229 -10.66 1.30 -6.27
CA SER A 229 -10.47 -0.01 -6.89
C SER A 229 -11.00 -1.12 -6.00
N ASN A 230 -11.61 -2.17 -6.59
CA ASN A 230 -12.04 -3.36 -5.86
C ASN A 230 -12.18 -4.58 -6.79
N SER A 231 -12.40 -5.78 -6.21
CA SER A 231 -12.87 -6.94 -6.97
C SER A 231 -14.30 -6.70 -7.45
N MET A 232 -14.62 -7.18 -8.64
CA MET A 232 -16.00 -7.20 -9.15
C MET A 232 -16.77 -8.34 -8.49
N THR A 233 -17.54 -8.03 -7.45
CA THR A 233 -18.47 -8.94 -6.78
C THR A 233 -19.89 -8.38 -6.85
N PRO A 234 -20.95 -9.19 -6.69
CA PRO A 234 -22.32 -8.65 -6.61
C PRO A 234 -22.43 -7.54 -5.55
N PHE A 235 -21.78 -7.73 -4.40
CA PHE A 235 -21.78 -6.75 -3.31
C PHE A 235 -21.12 -5.43 -3.70
N THR A 236 -19.93 -5.45 -4.32
CA THR A 236 -19.21 -4.21 -4.68
C THR A 236 -19.86 -3.48 -5.84
N LEU A 237 -20.49 -4.20 -6.79
CA LEU A 237 -21.27 -3.59 -7.84
C LEU A 237 -22.47 -2.82 -7.27
N GLU A 238 -23.34 -3.52 -6.52
CA GLU A 238 -24.51 -2.92 -5.88
C GLU A 238 -24.10 -1.73 -5.00
N LEU A 239 -23.06 -1.90 -4.16
CA LEU A 239 -22.58 -0.87 -3.25
C LEU A 239 -22.22 0.44 -3.96
N TYR A 240 -21.51 0.37 -5.10
CA TYR A 240 -21.04 1.56 -5.81
C TYR A 240 -22.11 2.11 -6.79
N GLU A 241 -22.91 1.25 -7.43
CA GLU A 241 -24.01 1.68 -8.31
C GLU A 241 -25.06 2.48 -7.54
N GLU A 242 -25.50 1.98 -6.37
CA GLU A 242 -26.48 2.68 -5.51
C GLU A 242 -25.98 4.04 -5.03
N ARG A 243 -24.67 4.26 -4.99
CA ARG A 243 -24.02 5.52 -4.58
C ARG A 243 -23.65 6.44 -5.74
N GLY A 244 -24.04 6.07 -6.96
CA GLY A 244 -23.86 6.89 -8.14
C GLY A 244 -22.44 6.91 -8.70
N PHE A 245 -21.61 5.92 -8.39
CA PHE A 245 -20.28 5.80 -9.00
C PHE A 245 -20.37 5.34 -10.46
N ASP A 246 -19.56 5.95 -11.33
CA ASP A 246 -19.28 5.44 -12.66
C ASP A 246 -18.35 4.22 -12.56
N ILE A 247 -18.80 3.04 -13.00
CA ILE A 247 -18.05 1.78 -12.89
C ILE A 247 -17.33 1.45 -14.18
N HIS A 248 -16.03 1.26 -14.08
CA HIS A 248 -15.17 0.79 -15.17
C HIS A 248 -14.55 -0.55 -14.80
N THR A 249 -14.53 -1.51 -15.75
CA THR A 249 -14.02 -2.85 -15.49
C THR A 249 -12.66 -3.08 -16.16
N HIS A 250 -11.79 -3.84 -15.49
CA HIS A 250 -10.48 -4.23 -15.99
C HIS A 250 -10.17 -5.69 -15.69
N ASN A 251 -9.57 -6.38 -16.67
CA ASN A 251 -9.10 -7.75 -16.47
C ASN A 251 -7.76 -7.73 -15.74
N ALA A 252 -7.73 -8.23 -14.50
CA ALA A 252 -6.52 -8.34 -13.71
C ALA A 252 -5.98 -9.77 -13.70
N TYR A 253 -4.64 -9.89 -13.64
CA TYR A 253 -3.95 -11.15 -13.43
C TYR A 253 -3.34 -11.13 -12.03
N ARG A 254 -3.86 -11.91 -11.08
CA ARG A 254 -3.22 -12.04 -9.77
C ARG A 254 -1.84 -12.68 -9.91
N SER A 255 -0.83 -11.96 -9.45
CA SER A 255 0.57 -12.43 -9.47
C SER A 255 0.99 -13.23 -8.23
N VAL A 256 0.13 -13.32 -7.20
CA VAL A 256 0.46 -13.94 -5.91
C VAL A 256 -0.62 -14.95 -5.54
N GLY A 257 -0.39 -16.21 -5.89
CA GLY A 257 -1.14 -17.38 -5.43
C GLY A 257 -0.17 -18.53 -5.20
N SER A 258 -0.40 -19.37 -4.20
CA SER A 258 0.46 -20.47 -3.78
C SER A 258 0.56 -21.65 -4.77
N GLN A 259 -0.16 -21.62 -5.91
CA GLN A 259 -0.07 -22.64 -6.95
C GLN A 259 -0.09 -22.02 -8.34
N SER A 260 0.92 -22.33 -9.14
CA SER A 260 1.16 -21.82 -10.50
C SER A 260 0.17 -22.30 -11.58
N LYS A 261 -0.83 -23.12 -11.26
CA LYS A 261 -1.70 -23.81 -12.22
C LYS A 261 -3.11 -23.22 -12.40
N SER A 262 -3.51 -22.17 -11.70
CA SER A 262 -4.82 -21.55 -11.91
C SER A 262 -4.75 -20.02 -11.88
N ARG A 263 -4.14 -19.40 -12.90
CA ARG A 263 -4.30 -17.96 -13.17
C ARG A 263 -5.70 -17.72 -13.73
N LYS A 264 -6.70 -17.68 -12.87
CA LYS A 264 -8.03 -17.20 -13.27
C LYS A 264 -7.93 -15.70 -13.54
N LYS A 265 -8.45 -15.27 -14.69
CA LYS A 265 -8.72 -13.85 -14.94
C LYS A 265 -9.75 -13.42 -13.92
N GLU A 266 -9.40 -12.46 -13.09
CA GLU A 266 -10.34 -11.81 -12.19
C GLU A 266 -10.67 -10.44 -12.76
N ILE A 267 -11.93 -10.05 -12.66
CA ILE A 267 -12.36 -8.71 -13.07
C ILE A 267 -12.23 -7.81 -11.86
N GLU A 268 -11.48 -6.73 -12.01
CA GLU A 268 -11.42 -5.63 -11.06
C GLU A 268 -12.28 -4.47 -11.56
N ILE A 269 -12.84 -3.73 -10.64
CA ILE A 269 -13.57 -2.49 -10.91
C ILE A 269 -12.76 -1.29 -10.47
N LEU A 270 -12.93 -0.19 -11.18
CA LEU A 270 -12.58 1.15 -10.78
C LEU A 270 -13.87 1.96 -10.77
N ALA A 271 -14.34 2.31 -9.59
CA ALA A 271 -15.53 3.13 -9.40
C ALA A 271 -15.13 4.58 -9.15
N VAL A 272 -15.74 5.54 -9.87
CA VAL A 272 -15.32 6.96 -9.91
C VAL A 272 -16.49 7.88 -9.64
N LEU A 273 -16.28 8.91 -8.80
CA LEU A 273 -17.16 10.09 -8.66
C LEU A 273 -16.34 11.36 -9.01
N ARG A 274 -16.97 12.27 -9.78
CA ARG A 274 -16.33 13.53 -10.22
C ARG A 274 -17.10 14.74 -9.72
#